data_8f29505378f662ef050534a728925a59
#
_entry.id   8f29505378f662ef050534a728925a59
#
_cell.length_a   1.000
_cell.length_b   1.000
_cell.length_c   1.000
_cell.angle_alpha   90.00
_cell.angle_beta   90.00
_cell.angle_gamma   90.00
#
_symmetry.space_group_name_H-M   'P 1'
#
loop_
_entity.id
_entity.type
_entity.pdbx_description
1 polymer ?
#
loop_
_entity_poly.entity_id
_entity_poly.type
_entity_poly.pdbx_seq_one_letter_code
_entity_poly.pdbx_strand_id
1 'polypeptide(L)'
;MNGIPYTKEQLAFMEKHGADMTTTELANALNKAFSTGHTAGSVRTTLKNMGILKSKETRARNCAMHGEPIGSAKIIGGYRYIKVRKSSGGFYKDWEREICLVYKSIHGDIPSGHMVVTLDGNKINASPENLFAIPKAIAARMMNGHGKSFWSNSAEITKSGIVVCELDQALLDVGRRADNG
;
A
#
# COMPACT_ATOMS: atom_id res chain seq x y z
N MET A 1 -12.04 15.83 32.49
CA MET A 1 -10.87 16.66 32.87
C MET A 1 -10.74 17.77 31.84
N ASN A 2 -10.95 19.02 32.24
CA ASN A 2 -10.73 20.17 31.33
C ASN A 2 -9.22 20.30 31.14
N GLY A 3 -8.76 20.25 29.88
CA GLY A 3 -7.35 20.44 29.56
C GLY A 3 -6.86 21.85 29.91
N ILE A 4 -5.55 22.01 30.10
CA ILE A 4 -4.92 23.33 30.37
C ILE A 4 -5.22 24.23 29.18
N PRO A 5 -5.86 25.40 29.37
CA PRO A 5 -6.16 26.33 28.28
C PRO A 5 -4.85 26.92 27.71
N TYR A 6 -4.82 27.20 26.41
CA TYR A 6 -3.70 27.85 25.76
C TYR A 6 -3.78 29.36 25.84
N THR A 7 -2.65 30.01 26.15
CA THR A 7 -2.54 31.48 26.09
C THR A 7 -2.38 31.95 24.63
N LYS A 8 -2.58 33.27 24.41
CA LYS A 8 -2.38 33.86 23.07
C LYS A 8 -0.95 33.66 22.54
N GLU A 9 0.05 33.79 23.43
CA GLU A 9 1.47 33.63 23.10
C GLU A 9 1.76 32.17 22.73
N GLN A 10 1.17 31.19 23.40
CA GLN A 10 1.29 29.78 23.09
C GLN A 10 0.67 29.43 21.73
N LEU A 11 -0.50 29.99 21.41
CA LEU A 11 -1.15 29.83 20.11
C LEU A 11 -0.30 30.43 18.99
N ALA A 12 0.27 31.63 19.18
CA ALA A 12 1.17 32.27 18.24
C ALA A 12 2.46 31.43 18.01
N PHE A 13 2.99 30.86 19.09
CA PHE A 13 4.12 29.91 18.99
C PHE A 13 3.75 28.66 18.15
N MET A 14 2.56 28.11 18.38
CA MET A 14 2.06 26.96 17.62
C MET A 14 1.81 27.31 16.15
N GLU A 15 1.31 28.48 15.85
CA GLU A 15 1.12 28.96 14.48
C GLU A 15 2.45 29.05 13.73
N LYS A 16 3.47 29.65 14.38
CA LYS A 16 4.80 29.81 13.79
C LYS A 16 5.52 28.49 13.54
N HIS A 17 5.43 27.51 14.43
CA HIS A 17 6.25 26.28 14.43
C HIS A 17 5.46 25.02 14.10
N GLY A 18 4.14 25.12 14.06
CA GLY A 18 3.25 23.97 13.97
C GLY A 18 3.38 23.15 12.69
N ALA A 19 3.73 23.79 11.57
CA ALA A 19 3.92 23.08 10.31
C ALA A 19 5.23 22.25 10.26
N ASP A 20 6.30 22.75 10.88
CA ASP A 20 7.67 22.25 10.69
C ASP A 20 8.18 21.34 11.81
N MET A 21 7.42 21.22 12.90
CA MET A 21 7.71 20.29 14.00
C MET A 21 6.72 19.15 14.03
N THR A 22 7.16 17.96 14.43
CA THR A 22 6.23 16.88 14.79
C THR A 22 5.39 17.31 16.00
N THR A 23 4.27 16.65 16.25
CA THR A 23 3.40 17.00 17.38
C THR A 23 4.11 16.84 18.73
N THR A 24 4.96 15.84 18.85
CA THR A 24 5.75 15.58 20.06
C THR A 24 6.84 16.63 20.26
N GLU A 25 7.59 16.98 19.20
CA GLU A 25 8.60 18.04 19.24
C GLU A 25 7.99 19.37 19.62
N LEU A 26 6.83 19.72 19.01
CA LEU A 26 6.14 20.97 19.31
C LEU A 26 5.62 21.01 20.74
N ALA A 27 5.08 19.90 21.27
CA ALA A 27 4.67 19.83 22.68
C ALA A 27 5.84 20.04 23.63
N ASN A 28 6.97 19.40 23.36
CA ASN A 28 8.17 19.55 24.16
C ASN A 28 8.74 20.97 24.10
N ALA A 29 8.79 21.57 22.91
CA ALA A 29 9.26 22.95 22.72
C ALA A 29 8.34 23.96 23.42
N LEU A 30 7.03 23.79 23.30
CA LEU A 30 6.03 24.63 23.97
C LEU A 30 6.14 24.53 25.50
N ASN A 31 6.23 23.33 26.03
CA ASN A 31 6.35 23.09 27.47
C ASN A 31 7.65 23.67 28.03
N LYS A 32 8.73 23.58 27.27
CA LYS A 32 10.02 24.20 27.64
C LYS A 32 9.95 25.72 27.62
N ALA A 33 9.32 26.31 26.60
CA ALA A 33 9.27 27.77 26.43
C ALA A 33 8.33 28.45 27.45
N PHE A 34 7.25 27.79 27.82
CA PHE A 34 6.19 28.38 28.66
C PHE A 34 6.00 27.67 30.02
N SER A 35 6.89 26.76 30.38
CA SER A 35 6.83 25.97 31.64
C SER A 35 5.47 25.31 31.87
N THR A 36 4.90 24.69 30.84
CA THR A 36 3.58 24.06 30.87
C THR A 36 3.68 22.54 30.72
N GLY A 37 2.54 21.83 30.82
CA GLY A 37 2.45 20.37 30.72
C GLY A 37 1.51 19.91 29.61
N HIS A 38 1.47 20.60 28.47
CA HIS A 38 0.62 20.19 27.35
C HIS A 38 1.07 18.88 26.75
N THR A 39 0.12 17.96 26.50
CA THR A 39 0.40 16.67 25.86
C THR A 39 0.45 16.80 24.33
N ALA A 40 1.15 15.89 23.66
CA ALA A 40 1.13 15.81 22.19
C ALA A 40 -0.29 15.63 21.63
N GLY A 41 -1.18 14.96 22.37
CA GLY A 41 -2.60 14.82 22.00
C GLY A 41 -3.35 16.17 22.03
N SER A 42 -3.16 16.97 23.09
CA SER A 42 -3.73 18.32 23.22
C SER A 42 -3.22 19.23 22.10
N VAL A 43 -1.90 19.26 21.87
CA VAL A 43 -1.27 20.04 20.78
C VAL A 43 -1.83 19.64 19.41
N ARG A 44 -2.00 18.33 19.14
CA ARG A 44 -2.60 17.84 17.88
C ARG A 44 -4.01 18.38 17.66
N THR A 45 -4.85 18.32 18.69
CA THR A 45 -6.23 18.82 18.62
C THR A 45 -6.27 20.31 18.34
N THR A 46 -5.42 21.08 19.01
CA THR A 46 -5.34 22.55 18.83
C THR A 46 -4.84 22.91 17.44
N LEU A 47 -3.78 22.27 16.91
CA LEU A 47 -3.33 22.47 15.54
C LEU A 47 -4.43 22.18 14.51
N LYS A 48 -5.20 21.11 14.72
CA LYS A 48 -6.34 20.78 13.85
C LYS A 48 -7.40 21.88 13.89
N ASN A 49 -7.74 22.40 15.07
CA ASN A 49 -8.71 23.47 15.23
C ASN A 49 -8.23 24.81 14.63
N MET A 50 -6.92 25.06 14.64
CA MET A 50 -6.29 26.21 13.98
C MET A 50 -6.11 26.01 12.46
N GLY A 51 -6.43 24.86 11.91
CA GLY A 51 -6.25 24.55 10.48
C GLY A 51 -4.78 24.39 10.05
N ILE A 52 -3.84 24.23 10.99
CA ILE A 52 -2.42 24.13 10.71
C ILE A 52 -2.07 22.70 10.26
N LEU A 53 -1.65 22.55 9.01
CA LEU A 53 -1.21 21.29 8.44
C LEU A 53 0.31 21.15 8.55
N LYS A 54 0.78 19.93 8.82
CA LYS A 54 2.21 19.62 8.80
C LYS A 54 2.78 19.77 7.38
N SER A 55 3.99 20.34 7.27
CA SER A 55 4.74 20.40 6.03
C SER A 55 5.00 18.99 5.48
N LYS A 56 5.28 18.88 4.18
CA LYS A 56 5.58 17.59 3.53
C LYS A 56 6.80 16.93 4.17
N GLU A 57 7.81 17.74 4.48
CA GLU A 57 9.08 17.35 5.11
C GLU A 57 8.83 16.81 6.53
N THR A 58 8.02 17.48 7.32
CA THR A 58 7.67 17.04 8.69
C THR A 58 6.88 15.74 8.67
N ARG A 59 5.96 15.57 7.73
CA ARG A 59 5.24 14.30 7.55
C ARG A 59 6.17 13.15 7.16
N ALA A 60 7.09 13.38 6.22
CA ALA A 60 8.07 12.39 5.80
C ALA A 60 9.00 11.99 6.95
N ARG A 61 9.49 12.97 7.75
CA ARG A 61 10.33 12.73 8.93
C ARG A 61 9.60 11.92 10.00
N ASN A 62 8.35 12.25 10.30
CA ASN A 62 7.54 11.51 11.26
C ASN A 62 7.28 10.06 10.81
N CYS A 63 6.98 9.85 9.54
CA CYS A 63 6.84 8.50 8.96
C CYS A 63 8.15 7.71 9.04
N ALA A 64 9.30 8.35 8.82
CA ALA A 64 10.61 7.69 8.91
C ALA A 64 10.95 7.28 10.36
N MET A 65 10.54 8.07 11.35
CA MET A 65 10.80 7.76 12.78
C MET A 65 9.91 6.63 13.32
N HIS A 66 8.67 6.51 12.82
CA HIS A 66 7.68 5.54 13.32
C HIS A 66 7.36 4.44 12.31
N GLY A 67 7.99 4.48 11.14
CA GLY A 67 7.80 3.47 10.09
C GLY A 67 8.53 2.17 10.42
N GLU A 68 7.96 1.05 9.99
CA GLU A 68 8.61 -0.24 10.08
C GLU A 68 9.89 -0.27 9.22
N PRO A 69 10.93 -1.04 9.61
CA PRO A 69 12.16 -1.19 8.83
C PRO A 69 11.90 -1.75 7.42
N ILE A 70 12.80 -1.46 6.48
CA ILE A 70 12.83 -2.17 5.18
C ILE A 70 13.07 -3.66 5.46
N GLY A 71 12.37 -4.54 4.75
CA GLY A 71 12.38 -5.98 4.97
C GLY A 71 11.31 -6.48 5.94
N SER A 72 10.64 -5.59 6.69
CA SER A 72 9.48 -6.00 7.51
C SER A 72 8.40 -6.65 6.66
N ALA A 73 7.71 -7.66 7.22
CA ALA A 73 6.65 -8.38 6.54
C ALA A 73 5.29 -8.19 7.21
N LYS A 74 4.21 -8.13 6.41
CA LYS A 74 2.81 -8.10 6.86
C LYS A 74 1.94 -8.97 5.96
N ILE A 75 0.88 -9.55 6.55
CA ILE A 75 -0.15 -10.26 5.77
C ILE A 75 -1.39 -9.37 5.70
N ILE A 76 -1.81 -9.03 4.47
CA ILE A 76 -3.00 -8.21 4.21
C ILE A 76 -3.78 -8.83 3.05
N GLY A 77 -5.07 -9.09 3.26
CA GLY A 77 -5.94 -9.71 2.25
C GLY A 77 -5.46 -11.10 1.78
N GLY A 78 -4.73 -11.81 2.66
CA GLY A 78 -4.13 -13.11 2.38
C GLY A 78 -2.82 -13.07 1.61
N TYR A 79 -2.30 -11.90 1.22
CA TYR A 79 -0.99 -11.74 0.62
C TYR A 79 0.05 -11.29 1.64
N ARG A 80 1.26 -11.82 1.53
CA ARG A 80 2.41 -11.34 2.27
C ARG A 80 3.03 -10.15 1.53
N TYR A 81 3.17 -9.02 2.24
CA TYR A 81 3.81 -7.80 1.75
C TYR A 81 5.14 -7.61 2.46
N ILE A 82 6.14 -7.21 1.71
CA ILE A 82 7.48 -6.87 2.22
C ILE A 82 7.68 -5.38 2.05
N LYS A 83 8.22 -4.72 3.07
CA LYS A 83 8.58 -3.32 3.01
C LYS A 83 9.84 -3.11 2.19
N VAL A 84 9.73 -2.40 1.06
CA VAL A 84 10.82 -2.23 0.09
C VAL A 84 11.42 -0.82 0.10
N ARG A 85 10.74 0.14 0.73
CA ARG A 85 11.20 1.55 0.78
C ARG A 85 10.96 2.15 2.15
N LYS A 86 11.74 3.22 2.48
CA LYS A 86 11.43 4.08 3.63
C LYS A 86 10.03 4.68 3.45
N SER A 87 9.32 4.88 4.57
CA SER A 87 7.94 5.39 4.55
C SER A 87 7.84 6.73 3.82
N SER A 88 7.10 6.72 2.70
CA SER A 88 6.86 7.89 1.83
C SER A 88 5.42 8.42 1.95
N GLY A 89 4.63 7.89 2.89
CA GLY A 89 3.26 8.28 3.14
C GLY A 89 2.21 7.47 2.37
N GLY A 90 2.57 6.39 1.71
CA GLY A 90 1.63 5.53 0.99
C GLY A 90 1.99 4.05 1.05
N PHE A 91 1.05 3.22 1.54
CA PHE A 91 1.27 1.78 1.69
C PHE A 91 1.78 1.15 0.39
N TYR A 92 1.06 1.33 -0.72
CA TYR A 92 1.41 0.71 -2.01
C TYR A 92 2.70 1.22 -2.66
N LYS A 93 3.27 2.33 -2.16
CA LYS A 93 4.58 2.83 -2.59
C LYS A 93 5.72 2.21 -1.82
N ASP A 94 5.47 1.85 -0.57
CA ASP A 94 6.48 1.40 0.38
C ASP A 94 6.50 -0.12 0.55
N TRP A 95 5.41 -0.80 0.18
CA TRP A 95 5.21 -2.22 0.35
C TRP A 95 4.91 -2.90 -0.97
N GLU A 96 5.55 -4.03 -1.20
CA GLU A 96 5.33 -4.85 -2.38
C GLU A 96 4.96 -6.29 -1.98
N ARG A 97 4.12 -6.95 -2.78
CA ARG A 97 3.78 -8.35 -2.54
C ARG A 97 5.04 -9.22 -2.71
N GLU A 98 5.28 -10.13 -1.78
CA GLU A 98 6.43 -11.05 -1.84
C GLU A 98 6.45 -11.85 -3.14
N ILE A 99 5.31 -12.36 -3.60
CA ILE A 99 5.18 -13.06 -4.88
C ILE A 99 5.66 -12.22 -6.07
N CYS A 100 5.44 -10.90 -6.05
CA CYS A 100 5.94 -10.01 -7.10
C CYS A 100 7.45 -9.80 -7.01
N LEU A 101 8.00 -9.70 -5.80
CA LEU A 101 9.44 -9.58 -5.58
C LEU A 101 10.18 -10.83 -6.04
N VAL A 102 9.69 -12.02 -5.66
CA VAL A 102 10.29 -13.31 -6.08
C VAL A 102 10.18 -13.47 -7.60
N TYR A 103 9.02 -13.21 -8.20
CA TYR A 103 8.86 -13.29 -9.65
C TYR A 103 9.87 -12.37 -10.37
N LYS A 104 9.98 -11.12 -9.95
CA LYS A 104 10.92 -10.13 -10.54
C LYS A 104 12.38 -10.55 -10.40
N SER A 105 12.76 -11.19 -9.31
CA SER A 105 14.13 -11.63 -9.09
C SER A 105 14.58 -12.72 -10.07
N ILE A 106 13.62 -13.46 -10.67
CA ILE A 106 13.87 -14.60 -11.55
C ILE A 106 13.64 -14.25 -13.02
N HIS A 107 12.52 -13.55 -13.28
CA HIS A 107 12.04 -13.28 -14.64
C HIS A 107 12.20 -11.83 -15.09
N GLY A 108 12.69 -10.93 -14.22
CA GLY A 108 12.73 -9.51 -14.48
C GLY A 108 11.37 -8.84 -14.24
N ASP A 109 11.19 -7.63 -14.77
CA ASP A 109 10.00 -6.83 -14.54
C ASP A 109 8.71 -7.51 -15.02
N ILE A 110 7.64 -7.32 -14.26
CA ILE A 110 6.31 -7.81 -14.63
C ILE A 110 5.83 -7.03 -15.86
N PRO A 111 5.45 -7.70 -16.97
CA PRO A 111 5.01 -7.03 -18.19
C PRO A 111 3.84 -6.07 -17.93
N SER A 112 3.79 -4.95 -18.66
CA SER A 112 2.68 -4.00 -18.54
C SER A 112 1.34 -4.71 -18.79
N GLY A 113 0.32 -4.37 -17.99
CA GLY A 113 -0.99 -5.00 -18.09
C GLY A 113 -1.09 -6.39 -17.47
N HIS A 114 0.01 -6.96 -16.93
CA HIS A 114 0.02 -8.27 -16.29
C HIS A 114 -0.05 -8.17 -14.76
N MET A 115 -0.29 -9.28 -14.12
CA MET A 115 -0.20 -9.47 -12.68
C MET A 115 0.37 -10.86 -12.37
N VAL A 116 1.10 -10.97 -11.26
CA VAL A 116 1.60 -12.26 -10.76
C VAL A 116 0.51 -12.93 -9.94
N VAL A 117 0.31 -14.21 -10.20
CA VAL A 117 -0.64 -15.09 -9.52
C VAL A 117 0.07 -16.33 -8.98
N THR A 118 -0.51 -16.97 -7.98
CA THR A 118 -0.10 -18.27 -7.47
C THR A 118 -0.95 -19.37 -8.10
N LEU A 119 -0.30 -20.40 -8.62
CA LEU A 119 -0.99 -21.47 -9.33
C LEU A 119 -1.78 -22.40 -8.40
N ASP A 120 -1.33 -22.58 -7.17
CA ASP A 120 -1.97 -23.39 -6.14
C ASP A 120 -3.07 -22.67 -5.35
N GLY A 121 -3.39 -21.42 -5.71
CA GLY A 121 -4.37 -20.59 -5.00
C GLY A 121 -3.90 -20.08 -3.63
N ASN A 122 -2.75 -20.54 -3.12
CA ASN A 122 -2.19 -20.06 -1.86
C ASN A 122 -1.40 -18.77 -2.06
N LYS A 123 -1.99 -17.65 -1.73
CA LYS A 123 -1.46 -16.30 -1.93
C LYS A 123 -0.16 -16.00 -1.15
N ILE A 124 0.23 -16.87 -0.22
CA ILE A 124 1.45 -16.73 0.58
C ILE A 124 2.57 -17.60 0.01
N ASN A 125 2.24 -18.60 -0.83
CA ASN A 125 3.26 -19.48 -1.42
C ASN A 125 4.00 -18.76 -2.54
N ALA A 126 5.17 -18.24 -2.20
CA ALA A 126 6.04 -17.51 -3.13
C ALA A 126 7.10 -18.42 -3.79
N SER A 127 6.91 -19.75 -3.80
CA SER A 127 7.81 -20.69 -4.51
C SER A 127 7.86 -20.33 -5.99
N PRO A 128 9.05 -20.24 -6.61
CA PRO A 128 9.21 -19.81 -7.99
C PRO A 128 8.34 -20.54 -9.01
N GLU A 129 8.26 -21.87 -8.88
CA GLU A 129 7.49 -22.76 -9.74
C GLU A 129 5.97 -22.57 -9.62
N ASN A 130 5.52 -21.91 -8.54
CA ASN A 130 4.13 -21.60 -8.26
C ASN A 130 3.71 -20.22 -8.79
N LEU A 131 4.66 -19.41 -9.28
CA LEU A 131 4.40 -18.03 -9.70
C LEU A 131 4.27 -17.92 -11.21
N PHE A 132 3.21 -17.27 -11.66
CA PHE A 132 2.96 -17.04 -13.07
C PHE A 132 2.42 -15.63 -13.32
N ALA A 133 2.93 -14.96 -14.37
CA ALA A 133 2.41 -13.65 -14.78
C ALA A 133 1.36 -13.83 -15.87
N ILE A 134 0.16 -13.34 -15.64
CA ILE A 134 -0.94 -13.39 -16.61
C ILE A 134 -1.49 -11.98 -16.89
N PRO A 135 -2.05 -11.73 -18.09
CA PRO A 135 -2.78 -10.51 -18.36
C PRO A 135 -3.91 -10.30 -17.36
N LYS A 136 -4.12 -9.08 -16.90
CA LYS A 136 -5.21 -8.74 -15.95
C LYS A 136 -6.59 -9.10 -16.50
N ALA A 137 -6.77 -9.02 -17.84
CA ALA A 137 -8.01 -9.45 -18.50
C ALA A 137 -8.27 -10.96 -18.31
N ILE A 138 -7.22 -11.78 -18.44
CA ILE A 138 -7.32 -13.22 -18.20
C ILE A 138 -7.60 -13.50 -16.72
N ALA A 139 -6.93 -12.81 -15.79
CA ALA A 139 -7.21 -12.96 -14.36
C ALA A 139 -8.69 -12.64 -14.02
N ALA A 140 -9.27 -11.61 -14.63
CA ALA A 140 -10.68 -11.27 -14.46
C ALA A 140 -11.62 -12.37 -14.99
N ARG A 141 -11.28 -12.97 -16.15
CA ARG A 141 -12.04 -14.11 -16.72
C ARG A 141 -11.95 -15.36 -15.86
N MET A 142 -10.77 -15.62 -15.29
CA MET A 142 -10.55 -16.71 -14.33
C MET A 142 -11.50 -16.63 -13.12
N MET A 143 -11.90 -15.43 -12.72
CA MET A 143 -12.86 -15.24 -11.61
C MET A 143 -14.31 -15.44 -12.01
N ASN A 144 -14.69 -15.02 -13.22
CA ASN A 144 -16.10 -14.92 -13.64
C ASN A 144 -16.38 -15.59 -14.99
N GLY A 145 -15.41 -16.30 -15.59
CA GLY A 145 -15.58 -16.97 -16.87
C GLY A 145 -16.63 -18.08 -16.77
N HIS A 146 -17.58 -18.10 -17.73
CA HIS A 146 -18.65 -19.12 -17.81
C HIS A 146 -19.46 -19.31 -16.51
N GLY A 147 -19.56 -18.25 -15.67
CA GLY A 147 -20.29 -18.29 -14.40
C GLY A 147 -19.65 -19.11 -13.29
N LYS A 148 -18.38 -19.54 -13.46
CA LYS A 148 -17.61 -20.30 -12.47
C LYS A 148 -16.19 -19.73 -12.35
N SER A 149 -15.59 -19.86 -11.16
CA SER A 149 -14.18 -19.55 -10.97
C SER A 149 -13.32 -20.71 -11.42
N PHE A 150 -12.25 -20.40 -12.19
CA PHE A 150 -11.21 -21.36 -12.56
C PHE A 150 -10.03 -21.39 -11.58
N TRP A 151 -10.08 -20.55 -10.54
CA TRP A 151 -9.07 -20.61 -9.48
C TRP A 151 -9.23 -21.89 -8.66
N SER A 152 -8.14 -22.62 -8.46
CA SER A 152 -8.11 -23.88 -7.74
C SER A 152 -6.92 -23.93 -6.77
N ASN A 153 -6.95 -24.87 -5.84
CA ASN A 153 -5.82 -25.27 -5.01
C ASN A 153 -4.89 -26.29 -5.73
N SER A 154 -5.25 -26.68 -6.96
CA SER A 154 -4.38 -27.46 -7.86
C SER A 154 -3.78 -26.57 -8.93
N ALA A 155 -2.45 -26.62 -9.05
CA ALA A 155 -1.71 -25.86 -10.05
C ALA A 155 -2.08 -26.28 -11.48
N GLU A 156 -2.33 -27.58 -11.72
CA GLU A 156 -2.73 -28.09 -13.03
C GLU A 156 -4.10 -27.57 -13.45
N ILE A 157 -5.08 -27.55 -12.52
CA ILE A 157 -6.43 -27.03 -12.79
C ILE A 157 -6.35 -25.54 -13.07
N THR A 158 -5.59 -24.78 -12.26
CA THR A 158 -5.40 -23.33 -12.47
C THR A 158 -4.74 -23.04 -13.82
N LYS A 159 -3.69 -23.78 -14.20
CA LYS A 159 -3.04 -23.64 -15.51
C LYS A 159 -4.02 -23.92 -16.65
N SER A 160 -4.79 -25.01 -16.54
CA SER A 160 -5.81 -25.34 -17.53
C SER A 160 -6.87 -24.23 -17.68
N GLY A 161 -7.31 -23.65 -16.56
CA GLY A 161 -8.21 -22.51 -16.56
C GLY A 161 -7.64 -21.26 -17.25
N ILE A 162 -6.35 -20.98 -17.07
CA ILE A 162 -5.65 -19.88 -17.76
C ILE A 162 -5.69 -20.13 -19.28
N VAL A 163 -5.32 -21.32 -19.75
CA VAL A 163 -5.33 -21.66 -21.17
C VAL A 163 -6.73 -21.53 -21.77
N VAL A 164 -7.77 -22.01 -21.09
CA VAL A 164 -9.16 -21.86 -21.54
C VAL A 164 -9.52 -20.37 -21.69
N CYS A 165 -9.20 -19.54 -20.70
CA CYS A 165 -9.49 -18.12 -20.77
C CYS A 165 -8.70 -17.38 -21.86
N GLU A 166 -7.47 -17.80 -22.16
CA GLU A 166 -6.64 -17.27 -23.26
C GLU A 166 -7.25 -17.62 -24.62
N LEU A 167 -7.69 -18.87 -24.81
CA LEU A 167 -8.35 -19.33 -26.03
C LEU A 167 -9.67 -18.56 -26.26
N ASP A 168 -10.49 -18.43 -25.23
CA ASP A 168 -11.72 -17.63 -25.30
C ASP A 168 -11.46 -16.17 -25.70
N GLN A 169 -10.41 -15.56 -25.15
CA GLN A 169 -10.02 -14.20 -25.51
C GLN A 169 -9.60 -14.12 -26.98
N ALA A 170 -8.78 -15.07 -27.43
CA ALA A 170 -8.31 -15.11 -28.83
C ALA A 170 -9.49 -15.28 -29.82
N LEU A 171 -10.44 -16.14 -29.50
CA LEU A 171 -11.65 -16.33 -30.33
C LEU A 171 -12.50 -15.06 -30.44
N LEU A 172 -12.69 -14.34 -29.34
CA LEU A 172 -13.40 -13.05 -29.34
C LEU A 172 -12.66 -11.98 -30.15
N ASP A 173 -11.34 -11.96 -30.09
CA ASP A 173 -10.53 -10.99 -30.85
C ASP A 173 -10.57 -11.24 -32.36
N VAL A 174 -10.63 -12.53 -32.77
CA VAL A 174 -10.84 -12.93 -34.16
C VAL A 174 -12.24 -12.52 -34.64
N GLY A 175 -13.30 -12.82 -33.85
CA GLY A 175 -14.68 -12.43 -34.20
C GLY A 175 -14.83 -10.91 -34.41
N ARG A 176 -14.29 -10.10 -33.50
CA ARG A 176 -14.31 -8.63 -33.60
C ARG A 176 -13.61 -8.08 -34.84
N ARG A 177 -12.55 -8.75 -35.32
CA ARG A 177 -11.84 -8.34 -36.54
C ARG A 177 -12.66 -8.67 -37.79
N ALA A 178 -13.39 -9.78 -37.77
CA ALA A 178 -14.26 -10.17 -38.87
C ALA A 178 -15.46 -9.22 -39.03
N ASP A 179 -16.00 -8.68 -37.93
CA ASP A 179 -17.16 -7.78 -37.93
C ASP A 179 -16.79 -6.32 -38.32
N ASN A 180 -15.51 -5.96 -38.33
CA ASN A 180 -15.03 -4.60 -38.62
C ASN A 180 -14.27 -4.49 -39.97
N GLY A 181 -14.20 -5.52 -40.76
CA GLY A 181 -13.60 -5.59 -42.09
C GLY A 181 -14.62 -5.78 -43.20
#